data_1f10c7d662f7a8903993ee52ae95546f
#
_entry.id   1f10c7d662f7a8903993ee52ae95546f
#
_cell.length_a   1.000
_cell.length_b   1.000
_cell.length_c   1.000
_cell.angle_alpha   90.00
_cell.angle_beta   90.00
_cell.angle_gamma   90.00
#
_symmetry.space_group_name_H-M   'P 1'
#
loop_
_entity.id
_entity.type
_entity.pdbx_description
1 polymer ?
#
loop_
_entity_poly.entity_id
_entity_poly.type
_entity_poly.pdbx_seq_one_letter_code
_entity_poly.pdbx_strand_id
1 'polypeptide(L)' 'MAKITKDTIIGDILDIAPHTAPIFISIGMHCLGCPSARGETVEQACMVHGVDVDSLLEKINANIAD' A
#
# COMPACT_ATOMS: atom_id res chain seq x y z
N MET A 1 -4.32 -15.59 7.64
CA MET A 1 -4.25 -14.39 6.80
C MET A 1 -2.93 -13.67 6.95
N ALA A 2 -2.27 -13.37 5.86
CA ALA A 2 -1.00 -12.67 5.90
C ALA A 2 -1.21 -11.21 6.26
N LYS A 3 -0.42 -10.70 7.18
CA LYS A 3 -0.46 -9.31 7.57
C LYS A 3 0.47 -8.50 6.68
N ILE A 4 0.00 -7.36 6.21
CA ILE A 4 0.82 -6.46 5.41
C ILE A 4 1.79 -5.73 6.35
N THR A 5 3.05 -5.64 5.95
CA THR A 5 4.09 -4.94 6.70
C THR A 5 4.68 -3.82 5.85
N LYS A 6 5.54 -3.02 6.45
CA LYS A 6 6.21 -1.92 5.74
C LYS A 6 7.09 -2.41 4.59
N ASP A 7 7.54 -3.66 4.65
CA ASP A 7 8.40 -4.25 3.62
C ASP A 7 7.63 -4.94 2.50
N THR A 8 6.31 -5.00 2.60
CA THR A 8 5.47 -5.63 1.58
C THR A 8 5.46 -4.76 0.32
N ILE A 9 5.59 -5.39 -0.83
CA ILE A 9 5.57 -4.71 -2.12
C ILE A 9 4.13 -4.33 -2.46
N ILE A 10 3.91 -3.08 -2.87
CA ILE A 10 2.58 -2.56 -3.18
C ILE A 10 1.89 -3.36 -4.27
N GLY A 11 2.61 -3.77 -5.31
CA GLY A 11 2.04 -4.60 -6.36
C GLY A 11 1.46 -5.90 -5.84
N ASP A 12 2.14 -6.51 -4.87
CA ASP A 12 1.64 -7.74 -4.23
C ASP A 12 0.36 -7.48 -3.46
N ILE A 13 0.27 -6.35 -2.76
CA ILE A 13 -0.94 -5.97 -2.04
C ILE A 13 -2.11 -5.79 -3.00
N LEU A 14 -1.88 -5.11 -4.10
CA LEU A 14 -2.93 -4.86 -5.10
C LEU A 14 -3.37 -6.15 -5.80
N ASP A 15 -2.48 -7.11 -5.91
CA ASP A 15 -2.82 -8.41 -6.51
C ASP A 15 -3.71 -9.24 -5.59
N ILE A 16 -3.44 -9.23 -4.29
CA ILE A 16 -4.23 -10.02 -3.33
C ILE A 16 -5.45 -9.25 -2.80
N ALA A 17 -5.39 -7.94 -2.82
CA ALA A 17 -6.45 -7.09 -2.26
C ALA A 17 -6.64 -5.82 -3.10
N PRO A 18 -7.17 -5.96 -4.32
CA PRO A 18 -7.32 -4.80 -5.23
C PRO A 18 -8.22 -3.71 -4.65
N HIS A 19 -9.09 -4.05 -3.72
CA HIS A 19 -9.97 -3.08 -3.06
C HIS A 19 -9.21 -2.09 -2.17
N THR A 20 -7.91 -2.30 -1.93
CA THR A 20 -7.09 -1.36 -1.18
C THR A 20 -6.54 -0.23 -2.05
N ALA A 21 -6.74 -0.29 -3.36
CA ALA A 21 -6.27 0.76 -4.27
C ALA A 21 -6.68 2.18 -3.84
N PRO A 22 -7.94 2.44 -3.42
CA PRO A 22 -8.32 3.77 -2.96
C PRO A 22 -7.49 4.29 -1.79
N ILE A 23 -6.98 3.41 -0.94
CA ILE A 23 -6.14 3.79 0.19
C ILE A 23 -4.83 4.39 -0.32
N PHE A 24 -4.20 3.75 -1.30
CA PHE A 24 -2.97 4.25 -1.89
C PHE A 24 -3.19 5.54 -2.67
N ILE A 25 -4.31 5.65 -3.35
CA ILE A 25 -4.68 6.87 -4.07
C ILE A 25 -4.83 8.03 -3.09
N SER A 26 -5.40 7.78 -1.92
CA SER A 26 -5.65 8.82 -0.91
C SER A 26 -4.35 9.44 -0.38
N ILE A 27 -3.23 8.75 -0.44
CA ILE A 27 -1.95 9.28 0.01
C ILE A 27 -1.16 9.96 -1.12
N GLY A 28 -1.71 10.02 -2.31
CA GLY A 28 -1.10 10.72 -3.44
C GLY A 28 -0.56 9.84 -4.55
N MET A 29 -0.73 8.54 -4.47
CA MET A 29 -0.30 7.62 -5.53
C MET A 29 -1.35 7.59 -6.64
N HIS A 30 -0.98 8.03 -7.83
CA HIS A 30 -1.93 8.15 -8.93
C HIS A 30 -1.81 7.05 -9.99
N CYS A 31 -0.64 6.46 -10.15
CA CYS A 31 -0.39 5.50 -11.22
C CYS A 31 -0.12 4.11 -10.65
N LEU A 32 -1.13 3.49 -10.06
CA LEU A 32 -0.97 2.18 -9.43
C LEU A 32 -0.69 1.06 -10.43
N GLY A 33 -0.91 1.30 -11.71
CA GLY A 33 -0.57 0.34 -12.75
C GLY A 33 0.86 0.44 -13.25
N CYS A 34 1.61 1.48 -12.86
CA CYS A 34 2.99 1.68 -13.32
C CYS A 34 3.94 0.72 -12.61
N PRO A 35 4.88 0.11 -13.33
CA PRO A 35 5.86 -0.78 -12.71
C PRO A 35 6.65 -0.13 -11.58
N SER A 36 6.95 1.17 -11.66
CA SER A 36 7.66 1.89 -10.61
C SER A 36 6.87 1.91 -9.31
N ALA A 37 5.59 2.24 -9.37
CA ALA A 37 4.73 2.28 -8.19
C ALA A 37 4.52 0.90 -7.61
N ARG A 38 4.31 -0.09 -8.47
CA ARG A 38 4.06 -1.46 -8.03
C ARG A 38 5.30 -2.13 -7.44
N GLY A 39 6.49 -1.65 -7.80
CA GLY A 39 7.75 -2.20 -7.29
C GLY A 39 8.18 -1.62 -5.95
N GLU A 40 7.51 -0.59 -5.45
CA GLU A 40 7.85 0.03 -4.18
C GLU A 40 7.29 -0.75 -3.00
N THR A 41 8.00 -0.70 -1.86
CA THR A 41 7.45 -1.19 -0.61
C THR A 41 6.51 -0.13 -0.04
N VAL A 42 5.68 -0.53 0.92
CA VAL A 42 4.80 0.41 1.62
C VAL A 42 5.61 1.53 2.27
N GLU A 43 6.73 1.19 2.89
CA GLU A 43 7.60 2.16 3.54
C GLU A 43 8.15 3.18 2.54
N GLN A 44 8.62 2.72 1.39
CA GLN A 44 9.16 3.59 0.35
C GLN A 44 8.10 4.58 -0.15
N ALA A 45 6.91 4.11 -0.38
CA ALA A 45 5.81 4.97 -0.82
C ALA A 45 5.46 6.01 0.25
N CYS A 46 5.43 5.60 1.51
CA CYS A 46 5.14 6.53 2.60
C CYS A 46 6.21 7.61 2.73
N MET A 47 7.46 7.25 2.53
CA MET A 47 8.57 8.21 2.57
C MET A 47 8.45 9.24 1.46
N VAL A 48 8.13 8.82 0.26
CA VAL A 48 7.98 9.71 -0.90
C VAL A 48 6.81 10.68 -0.71
N HIS A 49 5.71 10.19 -0.14
CA HIS A 49 4.49 10.98 0.00
C HIS A 49 4.34 11.65 1.36
N GLY A 50 5.31 11.48 2.27
CA GLY A 50 5.25 12.11 3.60
C GLY A 50 4.15 11.56 4.48
N VAL A 51 3.86 10.29 4.38
CA VAL A 51 2.78 9.62 5.12
C VAL A 51 3.36 8.76 6.23
N ASP A 52 2.68 8.71 7.37
CA ASP A 52 3.07 7.82 8.46
C ASP A 52 2.79 6.36 8.08
N VAL A 53 3.85 5.54 8.04
CA VAL A 53 3.74 4.16 7.57
C VAL A 53 2.85 3.32 8.50
N ASP A 54 2.94 3.53 9.81
CA ASP A 54 2.14 2.74 10.75
C ASP A 54 0.65 3.02 10.60
N SER A 55 0.27 4.28 10.39
CA SER A 55 -1.11 4.66 10.14
C SER A 55 -1.63 4.04 8.85
N LEU A 56 -0.82 4.04 7.80
CA LEU A 56 -1.22 3.45 6.53
C LEU A 56 -1.36 1.94 6.64
N LEU A 57 -0.43 1.28 7.32
CA LEU A 57 -0.50 -0.17 7.54
C LEU A 57 -1.76 -0.56 8.30
N GLU A 58 -2.12 0.24 9.28
CA GLU A 58 -3.34 0.00 10.06
C GLU A 58 -4.58 0.02 9.16
N LYS A 59 -4.66 1.01 8.28
CA LYS A 59 -5.78 1.11 7.33
C LYS A 59 -5.80 -0.06 6.36
N ILE A 60 -4.65 -0.42 5.82
CA ILE A 60 -4.56 -1.52 4.86
C ILE A 60 -4.98 -2.83 5.52
N ASN A 61 -4.42 -3.13 6.69
CA ASN A 61 -4.72 -4.38 7.40
C ASN A 61 -6.18 -4.45 7.85
N ALA A 62 -6.77 -3.33 8.21
CA ALA A 62 -8.19 -3.28 8.57
C ALA A 62 -9.09 -3.62 7.38
N ASN A 63 -8.66 -3.29 6.16
CA ASN A 63 -9.45 -3.54 4.95
C ASN A 63 -9.27 -4.93 4.37
N ILE A 64 -8.23 -5.65 4.76
CA ILE A 64 -7.99 -7.01 4.27
C ILE A 64 -8.19 -8.07 5.37
N ALA A 65 -8.48 -7.66 6.58
CA ALA A 65 -8.76 -8.58 7.68
C ALA A 65 -10.10 -9.27 7.45
N ASP A 66 -10.15 -10.53 7.70
CA ASP A 66 -11.40 -11.30 7.61
C ASP A 66 -12.20 -11.20 8.88
#